data_8960ff46e934078e0a45067ff2596c8a
#
_entry.id   8960ff46e934078e0a45067ff2596c8a
#
_cell.length_a   1.000
_cell.length_b   1.000
_cell.length_c   1.000
_cell.angle_alpha   90.00
_cell.angle_beta   90.00
_cell.angle_gamma   90.00
#
_symmetry.space_group_name_H-M   'P 1'
#
loop_
_entity.id
_entity.type
_entity.pdbx_description
1 polymer ?
#
loop_
_entity_poly.entity_id
_entity_poly.type
_entity_poly.pdbx_seq_one_letter_code
_entity_poly.pdbx_strand_id
1 'polypeptide(L)'
;VLTVANTNDAPTVANPISDASTAEDAVYSLDISSVFADVDVGDTLTYSVTTGPSSLTISSGTITGTPTNDDVGAQTIVITASDGTATVTNSYVLTVINTNDAPTITSNADTSAEEDEAYSYTTTASDVDDGDTVTLTCTTVPSWLSCNAGSLTGTPSNSDVGSHAVVITATDTSGATAVDSFTIVVANANDAPTVTSTAVTTATEDSVYVYTLTASDADTGDTLTMAGTTVPSWLTFTASTGVLTGTPTNDEVGDHSVVLTVTDAAGDSVTDSFTITVANTNDAPTISSNAVTTVDEDSAYSYTTTASDVDVGDTVTLTCTTVPTWMTCTAGALSGTPTNDEVGAHNVVITATDAAGATATDTFTVTVANTNDAPTITSTAGTAVDEDSVYSYSITTADVDSGDTRAITFVCDTCDDGTGTSFLSITDNGDGTATLSGTPVNEDVGSHSVTVTVTDAAGATATETFTLVVADTNDAPTITSTHLTTVDEDSLYSYTITATDPDGNEQAVYSYDSTTNPS
;
A
#
# COMPACT_ATOMS: atom_id res chain seq x y z
N VAL A 1 31.39 21.94 -107.91
CA VAL A 1 30.99 21.03 -106.82
C VAL A 1 29.56 21.40 -106.50
N LEU A 2 28.64 20.48 -106.75
CA LEU A 2 27.24 20.63 -106.33
C LEU A 2 27.27 20.22 -104.82
N THR A 3 26.95 21.16 -103.97
CA THR A 3 26.66 20.87 -102.55
C THR A 3 25.17 20.59 -102.45
N VAL A 4 24.86 19.40 -102.13
CA VAL A 4 23.50 19.04 -101.76
C VAL A 4 23.37 19.36 -100.25
N ALA A 5 22.47 20.28 -99.92
CA ALA A 5 22.13 20.57 -98.56
C ALA A 5 21.24 19.43 -98.03
N ASN A 6 21.57 18.90 -96.93
CA ASN A 6 20.67 17.99 -96.21
C ASN A 6 19.46 18.78 -95.71
N THR A 7 18.28 18.28 -95.94
CA THR A 7 17.05 18.75 -95.29
C THR A 7 16.66 17.71 -94.26
N ASN A 8 16.32 18.19 -93.10
CA ASN A 8 15.94 17.29 -92.02
C ASN A 8 14.73 16.43 -92.41
N ASP A 9 14.94 15.12 -92.32
CA ASP A 9 13.85 14.14 -92.37
C ASP A 9 13.40 13.80 -90.97
N ALA A 10 12.16 13.46 -90.80
CA ALA A 10 11.67 13.09 -89.46
C ALA A 10 12.08 11.66 -89.07
N PRO A 11 12.39 11.39 -87.84
CA PRO A 11 12.65 10.04 -87.42
C PRO A 11 11.48 9.09 -87.72
N THR A 12 11.77 7.85 -87.94
CA THR A 12 10.77 6.81 -88.28
C THR A 12 10.77 5.69 -87.25
N VAL A 13 9.62 4.97 -87.15
CA VAL A 13 9.54 3.75 -86.35
C VAL A 13 10.09 2.57 -87.18
N ALA A 14 11.28 2.13 -86.91
CA ALA A 14 11.92 1.03 -87.59
C ALA A 14 11.44 -0.35 -87.14
N ASN A 15 11.30 -0.51 -85.88
CA ASN A 15 10.85 -1.77 -85.22
C ASN A 15 9.79 -1.41 -84.18
N PRO A 16 8.52 -1.49 -84.46
CA PRO A 16 7.46 -1.19 -83.52
C PRO A 16 7.59 -2.12 -82.26
N ILE A 17 7.35 -1.53 -81.10
CA ILE A 17 7.34 -2.27 -79.84
C ILE A 17 6.06 -3.11 -79.77
N SER A 18 6.20 -4.35 -79.43
CA SER A 18 5.06 -5.23 -79.14
C SER A 18 4.57 -5.01 -77.72
N ASP A 19 3.27 -5.29 -77.52
CA ASP A 19 2.70 -5.33 -76.18
C ASP A 19 3.51 -6.24 -75.26
N ALA A 20 3.62 -5.81 -74.01
CA ALA A 20 4.42 -6.49 -72.98
C ALA A 20 3.65 -6.62 -71.66
N SER A 21 4.17 -7.41 -70.80
CA SER A 21 3.64 -7.49 -69.46
C SER A 21 4.79 -7.49 -68.45
N THR A 22 4.53 -6.95 -67.30
CA THR A 22 5.38 -7.02 -66.11
C THR A 22 4.52 -7.16 -64.87
N ALA A 23 5.03 -7.71 -63.84
CA ALA A 23 4.38 -7.60 -62.54
C ALA A 23 4.62 -6.17 -61.98
N GLU A 24 3.73 -5.66 -61.20
CA GLU A 24 4.04 -4.51 -60.37
C GLU A 24 5.18 -4.87 -59.41
N ASP A 25 5.80 -3.87 -58.83
CA ASP A 25 6.99 -3.96 -57.95
C ASP A 25 8.20 -4.67 -58.60
N ALA A 26 8.04 -5.19 -59.80
CA ALA A 26 9.13 -5.71 -60.57
C ALA A 26 9.79 -4.66 -61.44
N VAL A 27 11.09 -4.70 -61.55
CA VAL A 27 11.84 -3.80 -62.43
C VAL A 27 11.48 -4.13 -63.90
N TYR A 28 10.79 -3.23 -64.52
CA TYR A 28 10.58 -3.27 -65.95
C TYR A 28 11.76 -2.62 -66.68
N SER A 29 12.25 -3.27 -67.71
CA SER A 29 13.35 -2.72 -68.56
C SER A 29 13.15 -3.10 -70.00
N LEU A 30 13.13 -2.09 -70.86
CA LEU A 30 13.00 -2.30 -72.30
C LEU A 30 14.01 -1.44 -73.07
N ASP A 31 14.86 -2.07 -73.84
CA ASP A 31 15.75 -1.40 -74.76
C ASP A 31 15.00 -0.98 -76.01
N ILE A 32 14.99 0.29 -76.29
CA ILE A 32 14.33 0.90 -77.46
C ILE A 32 15.34 1.46 -78.48
N SER A 33 16.61 1.16 -78.31
CA SER A 33 17.71 1.68 -79.16
C SER A 33 17.52 1.32 -80.65
N SER A 34 16.79 0.24 -80.95
CA SER A 34 16.49 -0.22 -82.28
C SER A 34 15.08 0.16 -82.81
N VAL A 35 14.26 0.76 -81.94
CA VAL A 35 12.84 1.07 -82.26
C VAL A 35 12.72 2.19 -83.27
N PHE A 36 13.53 3.18 -83.12
CA PHE A 36 13.52 4.37 -83.97
C PHE A 36 14.77 4.47 -84.80
N ALA A 37 14.63 5.00 -85.99
CA ALA A 37 15.75 5.25 -86.92
C ALA A 37 15.57 6.61 -87.59
N ASP A 38 16.69 7.21 -87.81
CA ASP A 38 16.71 8.44 -88.65
C ASP A 38 17.62 8.18 -89.89
N VAL A 39 17.22 8.79 -90.99
CA VAL A 39 17.98 8.67 -92.23
C VAL A 39 19.10 9.70 -92.31
N ASP A 40 19.01 10.76 -91.53
CA ASP A 40 20.01 11.82 -91.54
C ASP A 40 21.27 11.43 -90.81
N VAL A 41 22.35 11.37 -91.50
CA VAL A 41 23.63 10.93 -90.94
C VAL A 41 24.16 11.97 -89.93
N GLY A 42 24.23 11.62 -88.70
CA GLY A 42 24.76 12.45 -87.63
C GLY A 42 23.70 12.92 -86.60
N ASP A 43 22.44 12.68 -86.89
CA ASP A 43 21.40 13.03 -85.93
C ASP A 43 21.39 12.08 -84.73
N THR A 44 21.14 12.66 -83.58
CA THR A 44 21.03 11.95 -82.33
C THR A 44 19.61 12.00 -81.84
N LEU A 45 18.94 10.87 -81.82
CA LEU A 45 17.59 10.78 -81.31
C LEU A 45 17.54 10.94 -79.78
N THR A 46 16.69 11.81 -79.37
CA THR A 46 16.29 11.95 -77.95
C THR A 46 14.95 11.30 -77.72
N TYR A 47 14.78 10.66 -76.60
CA TYR A 47 13.56 9.90 -76.30
C TYR A 47 12.88 10.42 -75.04
N SER A 48 11.55 10.40 -75.07
CA SER A 48 10.71 10.71 -73.89
C SER A 48 9.52 9.80 -73.87
N VAL A 49 9.10 9.41 -72.66
CA VAL A 49 7.82 8.79 -72.41
C VAL A 49 6.80 9.93 -72.28
N THR A 50 5.89 10.02 -73.20
CA THR A 50 4.89 11.11 -73.26
C THR A 50 3.52 10.69 -72.67
N THR A 51 3.28 9.40 -72.60
CA THR A 51 2.11 8.79 -71.94
C THR A 51 2.57 7.51 -71.31
N GLY A 52 2.10 7.23 -70.10
CA GLY A 52 2.37 6.01 -69.31
C GLY A 52 2.53 6.30 -67.86
N PRO A 53 2.76 5.27 -67.07
CA PRO A 53 3.02 5.39 -65.62
C PRO A 53 4.18 6.35 -65.35
N SER A 54 4.04 7.17 -64.32
CA SER A 54 5.08 8.08 -63.86
C SER A 54 6.33 7.37 -63.28
N SER A 55 6.16 6.12 -62.94
CA SER A 55 7.23 5.20 -62.50
C SER A 55 8.22 4.86 -63.62
N LEU A 56 7.79 5.01 -64.90
CA LEU A 56 8.68 4.68 -66.03
C LEU A 56 9.45 5.92 -66.50
N THR A 57 10.76 5.76 -66.62
CA THR A 57 11.67 6.77 -67.14
C THR A 57 12.45 6.22 -68.31
N ILE A 58 12.96 7.11 -69.16
CA ILE A 58 13.81 6.73 -70.27
C ILE A 58 15.21 7.35 -70.12
N SER A 59 16.22 6.57 -70.22
CA SER A 59 17.63 7.01 -70.20
C SER A 59 18.45 6.21 -71.17
N SER A 60 19.24 6.91 -72.03
CA SER A 60 20.16 6.28 -72.98
C SER A 60 19.51 5.19 -73.87
N GLY A 61 18.26 5.38 -74.24
CA GLY A 61 17.54 4.41 -75.10
C GLY A 61 16.99 3.18 -74.36
N THR A 62 16.92 3.24 -73.06
CA THR A 62 16.29 2.19 -72.25
C THR A 62 15.19 2.80 -71.41
N ILE A 63 13.99 2.24 -71.46
CA ILE A 63 12.88 2.53 -70.55
C ILE A 63 13.11 1.66 -69.35
N THR A 64 13.14 2.26 -68.16
CA THR A 64 13.21 1.54 -66.88
C THR A 64 12.29 2.15 -65.86
N GLY A 65 11.82 1.34 -64.95
CA GLY A 65 11.04 1.76 -63.81
C GLY A 65 10.45 0.55 -63.08
N THR A 66 9.81 0.82 -62.00
CA THR A 66 9.11 -0.19 -61.23
C THR A 66 7.67 0.29 -61.13
N PRO A 67 6.74 -0.29 -61.92
CA PRO A 67 5.31 0.03 -61.81
C PRO A 67 4.84 -0.31 -60.41
N THR A 68 3.88 0.48 -59.95
CA THR A 68 3.27 0.33 -58.61
C THR A 68 1.83 -0.14 -58.78
N ASN A 69 1.17 -0.37 -57.68
CA ASN A 69 -0.26 -0.76 -57.62
C ASN A 69 -1.17 0.19 -58.39
N ASP A 70 -0.86 1.49 -58.43
CA ASP A 70 -1.61 2.51 -59.20
C ASP A 70 -1.49 2.29 -60.72
N ASP A 71 -0.52 1.51 -61.13
CA ASP A 71 -0.24 1.24 -62.53
C ASP A 71 -0.84 -0.09 -63.02
N VAL A 72 -1.47 -0.87 -62.13
CA VAL A 72 -2.05 -2.18 -62.46
C VAL A 72 -3.07 -2.09 -63.57
N GLY A 73 -3.03 -3.06 -64.49
CA GLY A 73 -3.88 -3.10 -65.66
C GLY A 73 -3.16 -2.73 -66.94
N ALA A 74 -3.93 -2.40 -67.97
CA ALA A 74 -3.41 -2.08 -69.30
C ALA A 74 -2.99 -0.61 -69.37
N GLN A 75 -1.70 -0.37 -69.39
CA GLN A 75 -1.12 0.96 -69.50
C GLN A 75 -0.69 1.23 -70.97
N THR A 76 -1.21 2.27 -71.57
CA THR A 76 -0.72 2.69 -72.91
C THR A 76 0.55 3.52 -72.75
N ILE A 77 1.64 3.00 -73.24
CA ILE A 77 2.92 3.69 -73.25
C ILE A 77 3.12 4.35 -74.60
N VAL A 78 3.33 5.63 -74.59
CA VAL A 78 3.68 6.38 -75.81
C VAL A 78 5.11 6.93 -75.65
N ILE A 79 5.95 6.54 -76.57
CA ILE A 79 7.35 7.00 -76.65
C ILE A 79 7.45 7.96 -77.81
N THR A 80 8.02 9.09 -77.55
CA THR A 80 8.35 10.07 -78.54
C THR A 80 9.84 10.09 -78.78
N ALA A 81 10.24 9.89 -80.04
CA ALA A 81 11.61 10.12 -80.49
C ALA A 81 11.68 11.45 -81.22
N SER A 82 12.71 12.23 -80.94
CA SER A 82 12.97 13.53 -81.56
C SER A 82 14.42 13.62 -82.02
N ASP A 83 14.61 14.14 -83.22
CA ASP A 83 15.89 14.56 -83.76
C ASP A 83 16.27 16.02 -83.37
N GLY A 84 15.38 16.71 -82.62
CA GLY A 84 15.48 18.13 -82.27
C GLY A 84 14.67 19.07 -83.17
N THR A 85 14.13 18.58 -84.28
CA THR A 85 13.33 19.36 -85.26
C THR A 85 11.97 18.74 -85.47
N ALA A 86 11.87 17.46 -85.60
CA ALA A 86 10.67 16.66 -85.80
C ALA A 86 10.54 15.56 -84.79
N THR A 87 9.41 14.94 -84.71
CA THR A 87 9.14 13.86 -83.77
C THR A 87 8.33 12.73 -84.39
N VAL A 88 8.55 11.51 -83.89
CA VAL A 88 7.72 10.36 -84.23
C VAL A 88 7.33 9.66 -82.95
N THR A 89 6.20 9.04 -82.88
CA THR A 89 5.72 8.30 -81.74
C THR A 89 5.53 6.83 -82.07
N ASN A 90 5.84 5.97 -81.06
CA ASN A 90 5.45 4.57 -81.03
C ASN A 90 4.69 4.30 -79.76
N SER A 91 3.59 3.54 -79.85
CA SER A 91 2.82 3.16 -78.70
C SER A 91 2.72 1.63 -78.57
N TYR A 92 2.71 1.14 -77.38
CA TYR A 92 2.44 -0.25 -77.02
C TYR A 92 1.65 -0.31 -75.74
N VAL A 93 1.01 -1.45 -75.45
CA VAL A 93 0.38 -1.70 -74.18
C VAL A 93 1.32 -2.47 -73.27
N LEU A 94 1.60 -1.89 -72.13
CA LEU A 94 2.24 -2.61 -71.01
C LEU A 94 1.15 -3.07 -70.05
N THR A 95 0.92 -4.37 -69.94
CA THR A 95 0.00 -4.91 -68.95
C THR A 95 0.79 -5.09 -67.67
N VAL A 96 0.44 -4.29 -66.67
CA VAL A 96 0.97 -4.45 -65.33
C VAL A 96 0.08 -5.46 -64.61
N ILE A 97 0.66 -6.57 -64.22
CA ILE A 97 -0.01 -7.67 -63.55
C ILE A 97 0.05 -7.41 -62.05
N ASN A 98 -1.09 -7.46 -61.43
CA ASN A 98 -1.18 -7.36 -59.99
C ASN A 98 -0.38 -8.48 -59.29
N THR A 99 0.36 -8.12 -58.32
CA THR A 99 1.03 -9.03 -57.38
C THR A 99 0.42 -8.76 -56.02
N ASN A 100 -0.09 -9.78 -55.38
CA ASN A 100 -0.76 -9.56 -54.09
C ASN A 100 0.18 -8.92 -53.08
N ASP A 101 -0.18 -7.77 -52.61
CA ASP A 101 0.43 -7.07 -51.50
C ASP A 101 -0.24 -7.50 -50.20
N ALA A 102 0.45 -7.30 -49.10
CA ALA A 102 -0.16 -7.53 -47.80
C ALA A 102 -0.91 -6.28 -47.32
N PRO A 103 -2.00 -6.43 -46.62
CA PRO A 103 -2.77 -5.31 -46.10
C PRO A 103 -1.91 -4.42 -45.19
N THR A 104 -2.25 -3.16 -45.12
CA THR A 104 -1.62 -2.20 -44.23
C THR A 104 -2.57 -1.80 -43.14
N ILE A 105 -2.12 -1.93 -41.87
CA ILE A 105 -2.87 -1.44 -40.71
C ILE A 105 -2.66 0.07 -40.63
N THR A 106 -3.76 0.80 -40.63
CA THR A 106 -3.76 2.28 -40.73
C THR A 106 -4.11 2.98 -39.43
N SER A 107 -4.63 2.27 -38.45
CA SER A 107 -4.92 2.78 -37.12
C SER A 107 -3.71 2.66 -36.19
N ASN A 108 -3.66 3.54 -35.20
CA ASN A 108 -2.70 3.44 -34.09
C ASN A 108 -3.46 3.07 -32.82
N ALA A 109 -3.02 2.00 -32.18
CA ALA A 109 -3.63 1.53 -30.97
C ALA A 109 -3.48 2.54 -29.81
N ASP A 110 -4.54 2.71 -29.06
CA ASP A 110 -4.41 3.28 -27.72
C ASP A 110 -3.81 2.20 -26.81
N THR A 111 -2.66 2.50 -26.26
CA THR A 111 -1.89 1.57 -25.42
C THR A 111 -2.09 1.83 -23.93
N SER A 112 -2.98 2.72 -23.56
CA SER A 112 -3.33 3.06 -22.20
C SER A 112 -4.78 2.72 -21.90
N ALA A 113 -5.01 2.13 -20.76
CA ALA A 113 -6.33 1.95 -20.19
C ALA A 113 -6.25 2.23 -18.69
N GLU A 114 -7.36 2.53 -18.09
CA GLU A 114 -7.49 2.66 -16.63
C GLU A 114 -8.51 1.63 -16.16
N GLU A 115 -8.29 1.01 -15.02
CA GLU A 115 -9.27 0.08 -14.49
C GLU A 115 -10.59 0.79 -14.22
N ASP A 116 -11.67 0.02 -14.21
CA ASP A 116 -13.05 0.46 -14.06
C ASP A 116 -13.54 1.43 -15.13
N GLU A 117 -12.65 1.87 -16.03
CA GLU A 117 -13.00 2.72 -17.16
C GLU A 117 -13.16 1.91 -18.46
N ALA A 118 -14.08 2.33 -19.29
CA ALA A 118 -14.35 1.64 -20.54
C ALA A 118 -13.26 1.91 -21.57
N TYR A 119 -12.55 0.86 -21.98
CA TYR A 119 -11.61 0.90 -23.09
C TYR A 119 -12.31 0.55 -24.40
N SER A 120 -11.99 1.29 -25.47
CA SER A 120 -12.40 0.94 -26.82
C SER A 120 -11.34 1.35 -27.85
N TYR A 121 -11.06 0.43 -28.75
CA TYR A 121 -10.18 0.67 -29.89
C TYR A 121 -10.73 -0.06 -31.11
N THR A 122 -10.66 0.56 -32.27
CA THR A 122 -11.04 -0.09 -33.54
C THR A 122 -9.87 -0.05 -34.49
N THR A 123 -9.38 -1.21 -34.85
CA THR A 123 -8.35 -1.37 -35.85
C THR A 123 -8.93 -1.08 -37.23
N THR A 124 -8.24 -0.28 -38.00
CA THR A 124 -8.52 -0.07 -39.42
C THR A 124 -7.36 -0.57 -40.24
N ALA A 125 -7.68 -1.19 -41.34
CA ALA A 125 -6.69 -1.67 -42.29
C ALA A 125 -7.21 -1.43 -43.71
N SER A 126 -6.32 -1.25 -44.64
CA SER A 126 -6.59 -1.12 -46.07
C SER A 126 -5.61 -1.99 -46.84
N ASP A 127 -6.05 -2.38 -48.00
CA ASP A 127 -5.23 -3.03 -49.00
C ASP A 127 -5.02 -2.09 -50.18
N VAL A 128 -3.89 -2.20 -50.84
CA VAL A 128 -3.55 -1.46 -52.02
C VAL A 128 -4.07 -2.14 -53.29
N ASP A 129 -4.35 -3.44 -53.20
CA ASP A 129 -4.88 -4.22 -54.31
C ASP A 129 -6.36 -3.92 -54.54
N ASP A 130 -6.71 -3.47 -55.74
CA ASP A 130 -8.09 -3.09 -56.08
C ASP A 130 -9.03 -4.30 -56.01
N GLY A 131 -10.03 -4.18 -55.15
CA GLY A 131 -11.06 -5.20 -54.94
C GLY A 131 -10.77 -6.17 -53.78
N ASP A 132 -9.62 -6.09 -53.14
CA ASP A 132 -9.34 -6.91 -51.98
C ASP A 132 -10.14 -6.46 -50.76
N THR A 133 -10.58 -7.43 -50.00
CA THR A 133 -11.24 -7.21 -48.72
C THR A 133 -10.36 -7.69 -47.59
N VAL A 134 -10.13 -6.81 -46.62
CA VAL A 134 -9.32 -7.11 -45.45
C VAL A 134 -10.19 -7.65 -44.34
N THR A 135 -9.82 -8.82 -43.80
CA THR A 135 -10.45 -9.44 -42.63
C THR A 135 -9.57 -9.24 -41.40
N LEU A 136 -10.14 -8.68 -40.33
CA LEU A 136 -9.45 -8.47 -39.06
C LEU A 136 -9.81 -9.58 -38.09
N THR A 137 -8.77 -10.24 -37.55
CA THR A 137 -8.89 -11.28 -36.54
C THR A 137 -7.99 -10.99 -35.35
N CYS A 138 -8.52 -11.18 -34.15
CA CYS A 138 -7.72 -11.04 -32.92
C CYS A 138 -7.18 -12.41 -32.55
N THR A 139 -5.87 -12.54 -32.50
CA THR A 139 -5.18 -13.78 -32.17
C THR A 139 -4.72 -13.84 -30.71
N THR A 140 -4.53 -12.67 -30.09
CA THR A 140 -4.23 -12.54 -28.66
C THR A 140 -5.00 -11.35 -28.12
N VAL A 141 -5.81 -11.61 -27.09
CA VAL A 141 -6.51 -10.57 -26.33
C VAL A 141 -6.59 -10.98 -24.88
N PRO A 142 -6.45 -10.06 -23.94
CA PRO A 142 -6.66 -10.34 -22.53
C PRO A 142 -8.13 -10.68 -22.24
N SER A 143 -8.38 -11.34 -21.11
CA SER A 143 -9.71 -11.84 -20.73
C SER A 143 -10.77 -10.77 -20.55
N TRP A 144 -10.35 -9.57 -20.16
CA TRP A 144 -11.26 -8.43 -19.95
C TRP A 144 -11.68 -7.74 -21.24
N LEU A 145 -11.01 -8.03 -22.37
CA LEU A 145 -11.37 -7.49 -23.68
C LEU A 145 -12.18 -8.48 -24.52
N SER A 146 -13.21 -7.98 -25.14
CA SER A 146 -13.87 -8.64 -26.27
C SER A 146 -13.37 -8.06 -27.59
N CYS A 147 -13.21 -8.92 -28.58
CA CYS A 147 -12.82 -8.53 -29.92
C CYS A 147 -13.85 -9.00 -30.94
N ASN A 148 -14.30 -8.07 -31.77
CA ASN A 148 -15.18 -8.36 -32.89
C ASN A 148 -14.68 -7.63 -34.13
N ALA A 149 -14.19 -8.38 -35.11
CA ALA A 149 -13.69 -7.84 -36.38
C ALA A 149 -12.74 -6.63 -36.19
N GLY A 150 -11.75 -6.78 -35.31
CA GLY A 150 -10.77 -5.74 -35.02
C GLY A 150 -11.24 -4.63 -34.06
N SER A 151 -12.49 -4.65 -33.64
CA SER A 151 -12.98 -3.73 -32.61
C SER A 151 -12.81 -4.36 -31.24
N LEU A 152 -11.99 -3.75 -30.39
CA LEU A 152 -11.74 -4.13 -29.02
C LEU A 152 -12.62 -3.29 -28.10
N THR A 153 -13.29 -3.92 -27.16
CA THR A 153 -14.06 -3.23 -26.13
C THR A 153 -14.02 -4.04 -24.83
N GLY A 154 -13.94 -3.36 -23.71
CA GLY A 154 -13.98 -3.97 -22.40
C GLY A 154 -13.77 -2.95 -21.30
N THR A 155 -13.91 -3.40 -20.07
CA THR A 155 -13.60 -2.62 -18.87
C THR A 155 -12.69 -3.48 -18.01
N PRO A 156 -11.43 -3.13 -17.88
CA PRO A 156 -10.53 -3.88 -17.02
C PRO A 156 -10.91 -3.67 -15.56
N SER A 157 -10.67 -4.66 -14.75
CA SER A 157 -10.84 -4.61 -13.31
C SER A 157 -9.48 -4.47 -12.62
N ASN A 158 -9.48 -4.32 -11.32
CA ASN A 158 -8.29 -4.27 -10.48
C ASN A 158 -7.33 -5.47 -10.71
N SER A 159 -7.87 -6.65 -11.01
CA SER A 159 -7.06 -7.83 -11.34
C SER A 159 -6.37 -7.76 -12.70
N ASP A 160 -6.75 -6.79 -13.51
CA ASP A 160 -6.23 -6.58 -14.85
C ASP A 160 -5.20 -5.44 -14.92
N VAL A 161 -4.84 -4.85 -13.78
CA VAL A 161 -3.78 -3.83 -13.72
C VAL A 161 -2.45 -4.40 -14.19
N GLY A 162 -1.79 -3.67 -15.10
CA GLY A 162 -0.51 -4.09 -15.66
C GLY A 162 -0.51 -4.15 -17.18
N SER A 163 0.36 -4.97 -17.74
CA SER A 163 0.64 -5.02 -19.17
C SER A 163 -0.04 -6.21 -19.84
N HIS A 164 -0.82 -5.94 -20.86
CA HIS A 164 -1.58 -6.93 -21.60
C HIS A 164 -1.24 -6.88 -23.08
N ALA A 165 -0.77 -8.00 -23.62
CA ALA A 165 -0.46 -8.10 -25.04
C ALA A 165 -1.74 -8.26 -25.86
N VAL A 166 -1.79 -7.55 -26.98
CA VAL A 166 -2.82 -7.67 -27.99
C VAL A 166 -2.17 -7.91 -29.34
N VAL A 167 -2.73 -8.85 -30.09
CA VAL A 167 -2.29 -9.12 -31.46
C VAL A 167 -3.52 -9.21 -32.35
N ILE A 168 -3.57 -8.33 -33.33
CA ILE A 168 -4.61 -8.31 -34.36
C ILE A 168 -3.94 -8.59 -35.70
N THR A 169 -4.51 -9.50 -36.46
CA THR A 169 -4.02 -9.84 -37.79
C THR A 169 -5.03 -9.38 -38.82
N ALA A 170 -4.57 -8.57 -39.73
CA ALA A 170 -5.26 -8.23 -40.95
C ALA A 170 -4.89 -9.26 -42.02
N THR A 171 -5.85 -9.82 -42.70
CA THR A 171 -5.66 -10.82 -43.77
C THR A 171 -6.45 -10.38 -45.00
N ASP A 172 -5.81 -10.35 -46.14
CA ASP A 172 -6.43 -10.10 -47.43
C ASP A 172 -7.17 -11.34 -47.96
N THR A 173 -7.74 -11.27 -49.14
CA THR A 173 -8.44 -12.38 -49.81
C THR A 173 -7.51 -13.45 -50.32
N SER A 174 -6.24 -13.14 -50.52
CA SER A 174 -5.21 -14.05 -51.04
C SER A 174 -4.46 -14.77 -49.90
N GLY A 175 -4.63 -14.31 -48.63
CA GLY A 175 -4.06 -14.87 -47.45
C GLY A 175 -2.75 -14.23 -46.98
N ALA A 176 -2.34 -13.12 -47.56
CA ALA A 176 -1.23 -12.34 -47.03
C ALA A 176 -1.68 -11.55 -45.79
N THR A 177 -0.76 -11.25 -44.90
CA THR A 177 -1.12 -10.74 -43.57
C THR A 177 -0.25 -9.58 -43.14
N ALA A 178 -0.88 -8.66 -42.39
CA ALA A 178 -0.19 -7.68 -41.57
C ALA A 178 -0.61 -7.87 -40.12
N VAL A 179 0.31 -7.63 -39.22
CA VAL A 179 0.09 -7.85 -37.78
C VAL A 179 0.25 -6.52 -37.04
N ASP A 180 -0.77 -6.18 -36.27
CA ASP A 180 -0.68 -5.15 -35.23
C ASP A 180 -0.43 -5.83 -33.90
N SER A 181 0.69 -5.53 -33.29
CA SER A 181 1.10 -6.11 -32.01
C SER A 181 1.48 -5.00 -31.05
N PHE A 182 0.69 -4.83 -30.04
CA PHE A 182 0.89 -3.78 -29.05
C PHE A 182 0.59 -4.30 -27.64
N THR A 183 0.98 -3.51 -26.67
CA THR A 183 0.70 -3.79 -25.27
C THR A 183 -0.17 -2.68 -24.71
N ILE A 184 -1.30 -3.06 -24.13
CA ILE A 184 -2.12 -2.13 -23.35
C ILE A 184 -1.59 -2.18 -21.92
N VAL A 185 -1.29 -1.01 -21.37
CA VAL A 185 -0.97 -0.86 -19.96
C VAL A 185 -2.22 -0.36 -19.26
N VAL A 186 -2.77 -1.21 -18.41
CA VAL A 186 -3.88 -0.85 -17.53
C VAL A 186 -3.28 -0.16 -16.30
N ALA A 187 -3.58 1.10 -16.15
CA ALA A 187 -3.21 1.87 -14.97
C ALA A 187 -4.17 1.54 -13.82
N ASN A 188 -3.63 1.55 -12.63
CA ASN A 188 -4.43 1.44 -11.42
C ASN A 188 -5.18 2.76 -11.18
N ALA A 189 -6.46 2.70 -10.93
CA ALA A 189 -7.23 3.77 -10.32
C ALA A 189 -7.33 3.47 -8.81
N ASN A 190 -7.30 4.48 -8.00
CA ASN A 190 -7.36 4.23 -6.57
C ASN A 190 -8.77 3.84 -6.14
N ASP A 191 -8.89 2.66 -5.55
CA ASP A 191 -10.09 2.22 -4.85
C ASP A 191 -10.01 2.61 -3.37
N ALA A 192 -11.14 2.91 -2.78
CA ALA A 192 -11.19 3.12 -1.34
C ALA A 192 -11.15 1.78 -0.58
N PRO A 193 -10.48 1.71 0.56
CA PRO A 193 -10.42 0.49 1.34
C PRO A 193 -11.79 0.01 1.82
N THR A 194 -11.93 -1.28 2.03
CA THR A 194 -13.15 -1.90 2.52
C THR A 194 -12.90 -2.53 3.88
N VAL A 195 -13.74 -2.20 4.88
CA VAL A 195 -13.72 -2.87 6.18
C VAL A 195 -14.26 -4.28 6.04
N THR A 196 -13.48 -5.26 6.49
CA THR A 196 -13.82 -6.69 6.40
C THR A 196 -14.20 -7.32 7.74
N SER A 197 -13.90 -6.65 8.85
CA SER A 197 -14.30 -7.08 10.19
C SER A 197 -15.74 -6.68 10.50
N THR A 198 -16.32 -7.38 11.46
CA THR A 198 -17.64 -7.03 12.02
C THR A 198 -17.45 -6.51 13.43
N ALA A 199 -17.95 -5.33 13.72
CA ALA A 199 -17.81 -4.70 15.02
C ALA A 199 -18.47 -5.54 16.14
N VAL A 200 -17.79 -5.62 17.27
CA VAL A 200 -18.35 -6.14 18.52
C VAL A 200 -19.03 -4.99 19.23
N THR A 201 -20.35 -5.04 19.33
CA THR A 201 -21.17 -3.92 19.84
C THR A 201 -21.57 -4.06 21.31
N THR A 202 -21.10 -5.11 21.99
CA THR A 202 -21.39 -5.34 23.40
C THR A 202 -20.09 -5.57 24.17
N ALA A 203 -20.03 -4.96 25.32
CA ALA A 203 -18.98 -5.20 26.31
C ALA A 203 -19.66 -5.43 27.66
N THR A 204 -18.91 -6.03 28.58
CA THR A 204 -19.29 -6.17 29.97
C THR A 204 -18.21 -5.48 30.79
N GLU A 205 -18.58 -4.69 31.75
CA GLU A 205 -17.60 -4.07 32.64
C GLU A 205 -16.69 -5.13 33.27
N ASP A 206 -15.50 -4.73 33.67
CA ASP A 206 -14.43 -5.56 34.23
C ASP A 206 -13.95 -6.71 33.33
N SER A 207 -14.57 -6.83 32.16
CA SER A 207 -14.14 -7.81 31.18
C SER A 207 -13.40 -7.15 30.03
N VAL A 208 -12.35 -7.82 29.57
CA VAL A 208 -11.57 -7.31 28.45
C VAL A 208 -12.45 -7.30 27.20
N TYR A 209 -12.66 -6.13 26.67
CA TYR A 209 -13.19 -5.94 25.32
C TYR A 209 -12.07 -5.99 24.30
N VAL A 210 -12.27 -6.73 23.25
CA VAL A 210 -11.35 -6.79 22.12
C VAL A 210 -12.15 -6.78 20.81
N TYR A 211 -11.80 -5.86 19.95
CA TYR A 211 -12.22 -5.84 18.56
C TYR A 211 -10.99 -5.65 17.68
N THR A 212 -10.89 -6.40 16.62
CA THR A 212 -9.82 -6.21 15.63
C THR A 212 -10.42 -5.70 14.33
N LEU A 213 -10.13 -4.46 14.01
CA LEU A 213 -10.45 -3.88 12.71
C LEU A 213 -9.58 -4.55 11.65
N THR A 214 -10.22 -5.13 10.68
CA THR A 214 -9.55 -5.63 9.48
C THR A 214 -10.14 -4.97 8.26
N ALA A 215 -9.30 -4.67 7.32
CA ALA A 215 -9.69 -4.07 6.05
C ALA A 215 -8.88 -4.70 4.92
N SER A 216 -9.43 -4.59 3.74
CA SER A 216 -8.74 -4.95 2.50
C SER A 216 -8.90 -3.82 1.51
N ASP A 217 -7.94 -3.73 0.64
CA ASP A 217 -7.99 -2.87 -0.51
C ASP A 217 -8.04 -3.71 -1.78
N ALA A 218 -8.69 -3.20 -2.80
CA ALA A 218 -8.69 -3.81 -4.11
C ALA A 218 -7.35 -3.56 -4.81
N ASP A 219 -6.69 -2.46 -4.51
CA ASP A 219 -5.40 -2.09 -5.07
C ASP A 219 -4.27 -2.96 -4.55
N THR A 220 -3.67 -3.74 -5.45
CA THR A 220 -2.61 -4.68 -5.09
C THR A 220 -1.36 -3.97 -4.61
N GLY A 221 -1.04 -4.15 -3.34
CA GLY A 221 0.17 -3.59 -2.72
C GLY A 221 -0.04 -2.28 -1.99
N ASP A 222 -1.27 -1.81 -1.92
CA ASP A 222 -1.58 -0.64 -1.13
C ASP A 222 -1.36 -0.88 0.37
N THR A 223 -0.91 0.18 1.02
CA THR A 223 -0.65 0.18 2.45
C THR A 223 -1.78 0.89 3.17
N LEU A 224 -2.54 0.11 3.94
CA LEU A 224 -3.63 0.65 4.73
C LEU A 224 -3.11 1.20 6.06
N THR A 225 -3.53 2.40 6.39
CA THR A 225 -3.30 3.03 7.69
C THR A 225 -4.60 3.09 8.47
N MET A 226 -4.53 2.74 9.74
CA MET A 226 -5.71 2.71 10.59
C MET A 226 -5.60 3.78 11.67
N ALA A 227 -6.72 4.42 12.00
CA ALA A 227 -6.77 5.43 13.05
C ALA A 227 -8.08 5.32 13.86
N GLY A 228 -7.98 5.60 15.13
CA GLY A 228 -9.16 5.82 15.97
C GLY A 228 -9.56 7.29 15.94
N THR A 229 -10.63 7.63 15.27
CA THR A 229 -11.13 9.00 15.15
C THR A 229 -11.99 9.39 16.36
N THR A 230 -12.80 8.45 16.84
CA THR A 230 -13.53 8.56 18.10
C THR A 230 -13.32 7.26 18.86
N VAL A 231 -12.62 7.35 19.97
CA VAL A 231 -12.33 6.19 20.84
C VAL A 231 -12.63 6.60 22.27
N PRO A 232 -13.51 5.89 22.96
CA PRO A 232 -13.77 6.10 24.39
C PRO A 232 -12.47 6.02 25.21
N SER A 233 -12.42 6.75 26.32
CA SER A 233 -11.20 6.85 27.15
C SER A 233 -10.71 5.53 27.74
N TRP A 234 -11.61 4.58 27.92
CA TRP A 234 -11.31 3.24 28.42
C TRP A 234 -10.74 2.28 27.37
N LEU A 235 -10.80 2.67 26.09
CA LEU A 235 -10.29 1.90 24.97
C LEU A 235 -8.96 2.45 24.45
N THR A 236 -8.12 1.56 24.02
CA THR A 236 -6.89 1.87 23.31
C THR A 236 -6.97 1.24 21.91
N PHE A 237 -6.82 2.05 20.89
CA PHE A 237 -6.68 1.58 19.52
C PHE A 237 -5.22 1.53 19.12
N THR A 238 -4.75 0.35 18.73
CA THR A 238 -3.39 0.16 18.22
C THR A 238 -3.42 0.13 16.70
N ALA A 239 -3.12 1.25 16.08
CA ALA A 239 -3.18 1.44 14.64
C ALA A 239 -2.39 0.40 13.82
N SER A 240 -1.24 -0.03 14.32
CA SER A 240 -0.38 -1.00 13.62
C SER A 240 -0.94 -2.42 13.57
N THR A 241 -1.89 -2.75 14.44
CA THR A 241 -2.49 -4.09 14.53
C THR A 241 -3.99 -4.10 14.30
N GLY A 242 -4.62 -2.92 14.22
CA GLY A 242 -6.06 -2.75 14.14
C GLY A 242 -6.81 -3.13 15.43
N VAL A 243 -6.10 -3.39 16.52
CA VAL A 243 -6.72 -3.85 17.76
C VAL A 243 -7.24 -2.68 18.57
N LEU A 244 -8.53 -2.71 18.85
CA LEU A 244 -9.23 -1.87 19.81
C LEU A 244 -9.48 -2.73 21.05
N THR A 245 -8.89 -2.36 22.17
CA THR A 245 -9.01 -3.13 23.41
C THR A 245 -9.02 -2.24 24.63
N GLY A 246 -9.66 -2.70 25.67
CA GLY A 246 -9.71 -2.08 26.97
C GLY A 246 -10.58 -2.88 27.91
N THR A 247 -10.64 -2.44 29.14
CA THR A 247 -11.52 -3.01 30.16
C THR A 247 -12.33 -1.85 30.71
N PRO A 248 -13.62 -1.77 30.39
CA PRO A 248 -14.46 -0.73 30.95
C PRO A 248 -14.68 -0.99 32.43
N THR A 249 -14.76 0.06 33.19
CA THR A 249 -15.14 0.03 34.59
C THR A 249 -16.61 0.46 34.74
N ASN A 250 -17.08 0.55 35.96
CA ASN A 250 -18.44 1.00 36.26
C ASN A 250 -18.76 2.39 35.71
N ASP A 251 -17.75 3.27 35.59
CA ASP A 251 -17.93 4.61 35.04
C ASP A 251 -18.27 4.60 33.55
N GLU A 252 -18.02 3.48 32.89
CA GLU A 252 -18.27 3.31 31.45
C GLU A 252 -19.50 2.46 31.14
N VAL A 253 -20.32 2.16 32.11
CA VAL A 253 -21.61 1.48 31.86
C VAL A 253 -22.51 2.36 31.00
N GLY A 254 -23.02 1.80 29.89
CA GLY A 254 -23.86 2.51 28.93
C GLY A 254 -23.30 2.50 27.51
N ASP A 255 -23.72 3.46 26.71
CA ASP A 255 -23.42 3.51 25.28
C ASP A 255 -22.21 4.39 24.97
N HIS A 256 -21.26 3.82 24.23
CA HIS A 256 -20.05 4.49 23.80
C HIS A 256 -19.89 4.42 22.29
N SER A 257 -19.81 5.58 21.65
CA SER A 257 -19.59 5.67 20.20
C SER A 257 -18.12 5.45 19.86
N VAL A 258 -17.90 4.62 18.85
CA VAL A 258 -16.58 4.35 18.25
C VAL A 258 -16.62 4.71 16.78
N VAL A 259 -15.58 5.38 16.32
CA VAL A 259 -15.32 5.62 14.90
C VAL A 259 -13.86 5.28 14.63
N LEU A 260 -13.65 4.27 13.81
CA LEU A 260 -12.34 3.88 13.31
C LEU A 260 -12.29 4.19 11.83
N THR A 261 -11.16 4.67 11.37
CA THR A 261 -10.95 5.03 9.96
C THR A 261 -9.81 4.21 9.41
N VAL A 262 -10.01 3.68 8.23
CA VAL A 262 -8.97 3.06 7.41
C VAL A 262 -8.74 3.95 6.21
N THR A 263 -7.50 4.28 5.95
CA THR A 263 -7.08 5.16 4.85
C THR A 263 -6.01 4.45 4.06
N ASP A 264 -6.13 4.48 2.75
CA ASP A 264 -5.14 3.97 1.81
C ASP A 264 -3.93 4.92 1.64
N ALA A 265 -3.02 4.58 0.76
CA ALA A 265 -1.84 5.40 0.48
C ALA A 265 -2.16 6.66 -0.35
N ALA A 266 -3.25 6.65 -1.10
CA ALA A 266 -3.72 7.79 -1.90
C ALA A 266 -4.52 8.80 -1.07
N GLY A 267 -5.08 8.37 0.06
CA GLY A 267 -5.80 9.23 1.00
C GLY A 267 -7.31 8.99 1.01
N ASP A 268 -7.81 8.02 0.25
CA ASP A 268 -9.20 7.61 0.33
C ASP A 268 -9.45 6.78 1.59
N SER A 269 -10.64 6.86 2.13
CA SER A 269 -10.89 6.27 3.44
C SER A 269 -12.29 5.73 3.61
N VAL A 270 -12.38 4.69 4.44
CA VAL A 270 -13.62 4.12 4.93
C VAL A 270 -13.66 4.22 6.44
N THR A 271 -14.86 4.39 6.98
CA THR A 271 -15.07 4.42 8.43
C THR A 271 -15.89 3.23 8.89
N ASP A 272 -15.43 2.63 9.99
CA ASP A 272 -16.23 1.70 10.80
C ASP A 272 -16.78 2.46 12.01
N SER A 273 -18.11 2.66 12.02
CA SER A 273 -18.78 3.44 13.05
C SER A 273 -19.82 2.57 13.75
N PHE A 274 -19.65 2.41 15.03
CA PHE A 274 -20.55 1.59 15.84
C PHE A 274 -20.65 2.12 17.27
N THR A 275 -21.64 1.62 18.00
CA THR A 275 -21.81 1.90 19.42
C THR A 275 -21.53 0.62 20.20
N ILE A 276 -20.73 0.73 21.23
CA ILE A 276 -20.52 -0.34 22.22
C ILE A 276 -21.44 -0.03 23.40
N THR A 277 -22.32 -0.98 23.71
CA THR A 277 -23.12 -0.93 24.95
C THR A 277 -22.37 -1.74 26.00
N VAL A 278 -21.90 -1.07 27.03
CA VAL A 278 -21.27 -1.69 28.20
C VAL A 278 -22.37 -2.09 29.18
N ALA A 279 -22.51 -3.39 29.37
CA ALA A 279 -23.42 -3.94 30.36
C ALA A 279 -22.81 -3.89 31.76
N ASN A 280 -23.62 -3.46 32.70
CA ASN A 280 -23.27 -3.55 34.12
C ASN A 280 -23.18 -5.00 34.57
N THR A 281 -22.21 -5.31 35.34
CA THR A 281 -22.05 -6.55 36.12
C THR A 281 -22.09 -6.14 37.58
N ASN A 282 -22.85 -6.84 38.36
CA ASN A 282 -22.87 -6.49 39.76
C ASN A 282 -21.48 -6.67 40.39
N ASP A 283 -20.92 -5.59 40.83
CA ASP A 283 -19.69 -5.56 41.62
C ASP A 283 -20.01 -5.80 43.10
N ALA A 284 -19.03 -6.30 43.80
CA ALA A 284 -19.16 -6.34 45.23
C ALA A 284 -18.79 -4.98 45.85
N PRO A 285 -19.45 -4.57 46.88
CA PRO A 285 -19.18 -3.29 47.53
C PRO A 285 -17.72 -3.20 47.96
N THR A 286 -17.17 -2.02 47.90
CA THR A 286 -15.82 -1.75 48.32
C THR A 286 -15.81 -1.10 49.69
N ILE A 287 -15.11 -1.69 50.62
CA ILE A 287 -14.85 -1.10 51.92
C ILE A 287 -13.67 -0.14 51.76
N SER A 288 -13.95 1.17 51.86
CA SER A 288 -12.95 2.23 51.58
C SER A 288 -12.25 2.77 52.84
N SER A 289 -12.76 2.42 54.00
CA SER A 289 -12.16 2.82 55.27
C SER A 289 -10.93 1.94 55.59
N ASN A 290 -9.94 2.54 56.18
CA ASN A 290 -8.75 1.82 56.68
C ASN A 290 -8.90 1.47 58.15
N ALA A 291 -8.83 0.19 58.47
CA ALA A 291 -8.90 -0.29 59.86
C ALA A 291 -7.78 0.29 60.71
N VAL A 292 -8.11 0.69 61.89
CA VAL A 292 -7.14 1.03 62.93
C VAL A 292 -6.67 -0.31 63.52
N THR A 293 -5.42 -0.71 63.17
CA THR A 293 -4.85 -2.02 63.54
C THR A 293 -4.03 -1.98 64.79
N THR A 294 -3.82 -0.80 65.36
CA THR A 294 -3.07 -0.63 66.61
C THR A 294 -3.90 0.27 67.54
N VAL A 295 -3.92 -0.09 68.73
CA VAL A 295 -4.45 0.73 69.83
C VAL A 295 -3.55 0.43 71.04
N ASP A 296 -3.17 1.46 71.78
CA ASP A 296 -2.54 1.22 73.08
C ASP A 296 -3.61 0.66 74.05
N GLU A 297 -3.23 -0.27 74.89
CA GLU A 297 -4.14 -0.74 75.94
C GLU A 297 -4.65 0.45 76.77
N ASP A 298 -5.86 0.35 77.28
CA ASP A 298 -6.56 1.39 78.05
C ASP A 298 -6.91 2.66 77.25
N SER A 299 -6.59 2.70 75.95
CA SER A 299 -7.02 3.80 75.06
C SER A 299 -8.32 3.48 74.33
N ALA A 300 -9.14 4.50 74.13
CA ALA A 300 -10.39 4.33 73.38
C ALA A 300 -10.13 4.03 71.91
N TYR A 301 -10.55 2.88 71.45
CA TYR A 301 -10.62 2.53 70.03
C TYR A 301 -11.95 2.98 69.45
N SER A 302 -11.88 3.65 68.31
CA SER A 302 -13.07 3.99 67.55
C SER A 302 -12.76 3.84 66.05
N TYR A 303 -13.53 3.05 65.39
CA TYR A 303 -13.42 2.86 63.91
C TYR A 303 -14.82 2.79 63.33
N THR A 304 -15.05 3.58 62.27
CA THR A 304 -16.27 3.53 61.50
C THR A 304 -15.96 3.02 60.11
N THR A 305 -16.52 1.89 59.75
CA THR A 305 -16.36 1.34 58.39
C THR A 305 -17.19 2.15 57.43
N THR A 306 -16.57 2.59 56.39
CA THR A 306 -17.25 3.17 55.21
C THR A 306 -17.11 2.19 54.06
N ALA A 307 -18.22 1.97 53.40
CA ALA A 307 -18.27 1.17 52.21
C ALA A 307 -19.12 1.90 51.16
N SER A 308 -18.77 1.74 49.93
CA SER A 308 -19.53 2.23 48.79
C SER A 308 -19.58 1.14 47.75
N ASP A 309 -20.63 1.17 47.01
CA ASP A 309 -20.72 0.37 45.80
C ASP A 309 -20.42 1.24 44.58
N VAL A 310 -19.80 0.65 43.59
CA VAL A 310 -19.52 1.32 42.31
C VAL A 310 -20.75 1.25 41.40
N ASP A 311 -21.63 0.29 41.64
CA ASP A 311 -22.90 0.16 40.93
C ASP A 311 -23.86 1.29 41.26
N VAL A 312 -24.25 2.07 40.26
CA VAL A 312 -25.11 3.24 40.45
C VAL A 312 -26.46 2.84 41.00
N GLY A 313 -26.72 3.25 42.24
CA GLY A 313 -28.01 3.05 42.91
C GLY A 313 -28.05 1.89 43.90
N ASP A 314 -26.94 1.15 44.03
CA ASP A 314 -26.86 0.07 45.03
C ASP A 314 -26.76 0.60 46.46
N THR A 315 -27.35 -0.15 47.37
CA THR A 315 -27.36 0.15 48.79
C THR A 315 -26.48 -0.85 49.51
N VAL A 316 -25.48 -0.37 50.23
CA VAL A 316 -24.55 -1.22 51.01
C VAL A 316 -25.02 -1.36 52.43
N THR A 317 -25.15 -2.60 52.86
CA THR A 317 -25.46 -2.95 54.27
C THR A 317 -24.19 -3.49 54.96
N LEU A 318 -23.83 -2.88 56.07
CA LEU A 318 -22.63 -3.30 56.87
C LEU A 318 -23.06 -4.17 58.06
N THR A 319 -22.44 -5.35 58.15
CA THR A 319 -22.63 -6.29 59.27
C THR A 319 -21.26 -6.72 59.82
N CYS A 320 -21.14 -6.83 61.12
CA CYS A 320 -19.94 -7.37 61.76
C CYS A 320 -20.16 -8.86 62.07
N THR A 321 -19.34 -9.69 61.43
CA THR A 321 -19.45 -11.16 61.59
C THR A 321 -18.48 -11.70 62.61
N THR A 322 -17.38 -10.99 62.86
CA THR A 322 -16.42 -11.31 63.93
C THR A 322 -15.94 -10.01 64.56
N VAL A 323 -16.12 -9.89 65.84
CA VAL A 323 -15.58 -8.79 66.66
C VAL A 323 -15.00 -9.32 67.94
N PRO A 324 -13.87 -8.79 68.43
CA PRO A 324 -13.35 -9.09 69.74
C PRO A 324 -14.33 -8.75 70.86
N THR A 325 -14.22 -9.40 71.99
CA THR A 325 -15.11 -9.21 73.14
C THR A 325 -15.08 -7.79 73.71
N TRP A 326 -14.01 -7.07 73.49
CA TRP A 326 -13.83 -5.69 73.94
C TRP A 326 -14.43 -4.64 72.99
N MET A 327 -14.88 -5.07 71.82
CA MET A 327 -15.52 -4.15 70.83
C MET A 327 -17.04 -4.33 70.73
N THR A 328 -17.71 -3.25 70.48
CA THR A 328 -19.11 -3.21 70.01
C THR A 328 -19.16 -2.83 68.57
N CYS A 329 -20.11 -3.38 67.84
CA CYS A 329 -20.36 -3.05 66.41
C CYS A 329 -21.81 -2.69 66.21
N THR A 330 -22.06 -1.55 65.56
CA THR A 330 -23.37 -1.12 65.13
C THR A 330 -23.29 -0.55 63.73
N ALA A 331 -23.89 -1.26 62.75
CA ALA A 331 -23.88 -0.84 61.32
C ALA A 331 -22.45 -0.45 60.85
N GLY A 332 -21.44 -1.27 61.12
CA GLY A 332 -20.08 -1.04 60.71
C GLY A 332 -19.27 -0.07 61.60
N ALA A 333 -19.89 0.56 62.57
CA ALA A 333 -19.16 1.38 63.56
C ALA A 333 -18.68 0.50 64.71
N LEU A 334 -17.37 0.41 64.84
CA LEU A 334 -16.67 -0.28 65.92
C LEU A 334 -16.26 0.70 66.99
N SER A 335 -16.46 0.35 68.25
CA SER A 335 -15.94 1.10 69.39
C SER A 335 -15.67 0.19 70.55
N GLY A 336 -14.67 0.53 71.35
CA GLY A 336 -14.31 -0.19 72.56
C GLY A 336 -13.04 0.37 73.15
N THR A 337 -12.66 -0.19 74.29
CA THR A 337 -11.40 0.12 74.94
C THR A 337 -10.78 -1.24 75.35
N PRO A 338 -9.70 -1.67 74.67
CA PRO A 338 -9.05 -2.93 75.07
C PRO A 338 -8.37 -2.74 76.39
N THR A 339 -8.27 -3.80 77.15
CA THR A 339 -7.49 -3.87 78.41
C THR A 339 -6.18 -4.61 78.20
N ASN A 340 -5.35 -4.65 79.22
CA ASN A 340 -4.07 -5.34 79.20
C ASN A 340 -4.16 -6.85 78.88
N ASP A 341 -5.31 -7.46 79.18
CA ASP A 341 -5.53 -8.89 78.88
C ASP A 341 -5.78 -9.13 77.37
N GLU A 342 -5.94 -8.10 76.68
CA GLU A 342 -6.24 -8.13 75.22
C GLU A 342 -5.07 -7.64 74.38
N VAL A 343 -3.87 -7.48 74.95
CA VAL A 343 -2.64 -7.25 74.27
C VAL A 343 -2.35 -8.43 73.34
N GLY A 344 -2.26 -8.14 72.04
CA GLY A 344 -2.05 -9.17 70.99
C GLY A 344 -2.90 -8.94 69.76
N ALA A 345 -3.04 -9.96 68.95
CA ALA A 345 -3.76 -9.88 67.66
C ALA A 345 -5.22 -10.27 67.80
N HIS A 346 -6.14 -9.37 67.43
CA HIS A 346 -7.59 -9.58 67.46
C HIS A 346 -8.16 -9.48 66.04
N ASN A 347 -8.84 -10.54 65.62
CA ASN A 347 -9.49 -10.56 64.31
C ASN A 347 -10.85 -9.85 64.36
N VAL A 348 -11.05 -8.95 63.42
CA VAL A 348 -12.32 -8.28 63.13
C VAL A 348 -12.71 -8.60 61.69
N VAL A 349 -13.96 -8.97 61.48
CA VAL A 349 -14.53 -9.19 60.17
C VAL A 349 -15.80 -8.37 60.03
N ILE A 350 -15.76 -7.44 59.10
CA ILE A 350 -16.92 -6.65 58.71
C ILE A 350 -17.30 -7.06 57.29
N THR A 351 -18.57 -7.33 57.07
CA THR A 351 -19.09 -7.67 55.74
C THR A 351 -19.96 -6.54 55.27
N ALA A 352 -19.60 -6.00 54.13
CA ALA A 352 -20.43 -5.15 53.31
C ALA A 352 -21.22 -6.03 52.33
N THR A 353 -22.50 -5.85 52.23
CA THR A 353 -23.36 -6.59 51.32
C THR A 353 -24.16 -5.59 50.49
N ASP A 354 -24.14 -5.73 49.17
CA ASP A 354 -24.95 -4.96 48.25
C ASP A 354 -26.40 -5.46 48.15
N ALA A 355 -27.20 -4.85 47.30
CA ALA A 355 -28.59 -5.23 47.10
C ALA A 355 -28.75 -6.56 46.33
N ALA A 356 -27.78 -6.95 45.52
CA ALA A 356 -27.74 -8.21 44.77
C ALA A 356 -27.23 -9.39 45.59
N GLY A 357 -26.59 -9.12 46.75
CA GLY A 357 -26.08 -10.12 47.68
C GLY A 357 -24.61 -10.42 47.49
N ALA A 358 -23.88 -9.69 46.64
CA ALA A 358 -22.43 -9.81 46.63
C ALA A 358 -21.84 -9.09 47.84
N THR A 359 -20.66 -9.56 48.23
CA THR A 359 -20.11 -9.15 49.54
C THR A 359 -18.62 -8.83 49.41
N ALA A 360 -18.22 -7.77 50.09
CA ALA A 360 -16.83 -7.52 50.40
C ALA A 360 -16.64 -7.66 51.91
N THR A 361 -15.56 -8.29 52.31
CA THR A 361 -15.23 -8.44 53.69
C THR A 361 -13.94 -7.68 54.00
N ASP A 362 -14.01 -6.85 55.00
CA ASP A 362 -12.83 -6.30 55.64
C ASP A 362 -12.44 -7.20 56.82
N THR A 363 -11.31 -7.87 56.64
CA THR A 363 -10.77 -8.75 57.70
C THR A 363 -9.43 -8.18 58.14
N PHE A 364 -9.38 -7.73 59.37
CA PHE A 364 -8.17 -7.16 59.91
C PHE A 364 -7.91 -7.63 61.33
N THR A 365 -6.67 -7.52 61.72
CA THR A 365 -6.26 -7.79 63.09
C THR A 365 -5.98 -6.46 63.76
N VAL A 366 -6.67 -6.19 64.85
CA VAL A 366 -6.31 -5.09 65.72
C VAL A 366 -5.22 -5.60 66.67
N THR A 367 -4.05 -5.05 66.50
CA THR A 367 -2.92 -5.35 67.41
C THR A 367 -2.92 -4.28 68.51
N VAL A 368 -3.00 -4.72 69.73
CA VAL A 368 -2.80 -3.88 70.92
C VAL A 368 -1.31 -3.71 71.17
N ALA A 369 -0.57 -3.36 70.18
CA ALA A 369 0.82 -2.94 70.15
C ALA A 369 1.25 -2.61 68.71
N ASN A 370 2.22 -1.78 68.56
CA ASN A 370 2.70 -1.37 67.26
C ASN A 370 3.54 -2.47 66.60
N THR A 371 3.28 -2.81 65.34
CA THR A 371 4.06 -3.68 64.47
C THR A 371 4.41 -3.01 63.18
N ASN A 372 5.62 -3.23 62.68
CA ASN A 372 6.04 -2.71 61.39
C ASN A 372 5.34 -3.44 60.27
N ASP A 373 4.69 -2.68 59.36
CA ASP A 373 4.06 -3.17 58.16
C ASP A 373 4.93 -2.90 56.92
N ALA A 374 4.70 -3.66 55.89
CA ALA A 374 5.47 -3.49 54.64
C ALA A 374 4.91 -2.38 53.74
N PRO A 375 5.74 -1.66 52.96
CA PRO A 375 5.29 -0.65 52.00
C PRO A 375 4.44 -1.25 50.89
N THR A 376 3.68 -0.40 50.19
CA THR A 376 2.89 -0.78 49.02
C THR A 376 3.23 0.13 47.83
N ILE A 377 3.20 -0.43 46.60
CA ILE A 377 3.28 0.35 45.35
C ILE A 377 1.86 0.73 44.95
N THR A 378 1.60 2.05 44.78
CA THR A 378 0.28 2.59 44.52
C THR A 378 0.06 3.04 43.07
N SER A 379 1.14 3.14 42.33
CA SER A 379 1.10 3.45 40.87
C SER A 379 0.94 2.19 40.03
N THR A 380 0.62 2.36 38.78
CA THR A 380 0.55 1.28 37.80
C THR A 380 1.36 1.65 36.57
N ALA A 381 2.21 0.75 36.15
CA ALA A 381 3.09 0.96 35.00
C ALA A 381 2.33 1.04 33.68
N GLY A 382 2.78 1.90 32.79
CA GLY A 382 2.44 1.82 31.37
C GLY A 382 3.11 0.59 30.75
N THR A 383 2.39 -0.16 29.91
CA THR A 383 2.87 -1.45 29.38
C THR A 383 3.27 -1.41 27.91
N ALA A 384 3.29 -0.22 27.28
CA ALA A 384 3.66 -0.08 25.88
C ALA A 384 4.36 1.27 25.61
N VAL A 385 5.29 1.27 24.68
CA VAL A 385 5.97 2.44 24.14
C VAL A 385 6.39 2.11 22.70
N ASP A 386 6.37 3.10 21.83
CA ASP A 386 6.99 2.98 20.51
C ASP A 386 8.50 3.19 20.64
N GLU A 387 9.30 2.53 19.83
CA GLU A 387 10.72 2.86 19.75
C GLU A 387 10.92 4.35 19.41
N ASP A 388 12.07 4.90 19.71
CA ASP A 388 12.41 6.32 19.61
C ASP A 388 11.51 7.27 20.42
N SER A 389 10.51 6.74 21.12
CA SER A 389 9.64 7.50 22.00
C SER A 389 10.05 7.38 23.46
N VAL A 390 9.84 8.44 24.22
CA VAL A 390 10.19 8.43 25.65
C VAL A 390 9.16 7.62 26.43
N TYR A 391 9.60 6.53 27.03
CA TYR A 391 8.86 5.85 28.09
C TYR A 391 9.08 6.59 29.43
N SER A 392 8.02 6.78 30.19
CA SER A 392 8.09 7.36 31.54
C SER A 392 6.99 6.79 32.43
N TYR A 393 7.40 6.17 33.54
CA TYR A 393 6.52 5.65 34.57
C TYR A 393 6.85 6.33 35.89
N SER A 394 5.90 7.12 36.42
CA SER A 394 5.98 7.75 37.74
C SER A 394 5.55 6.74 38.81
N ILE A 395 6.49 6.23 39.56
CA ILE A 395 6.28 5.29 40.65
C ILE A 395 5.90 6.06 41.90
N THR A 396 4.76 5.73 42.48
CA THR A 396 4.35 6.25 43.79
C THR A 396 4.16 5.08 44.74
N THR A 397 4.56 5.28 45.97
CA THR A 397 4.46 4.26 46.99
C THR A 397 3.67 4.76 48.20
N ALA A 398 3.05 3.83 48.90
CA ALA A 398 2.39 4.10 50.18
C ALA A 398 2.95 3.19 51.28
N ASP A 399 2.99 3.69 52.49
CA ASP A 399 3.36 2.99 53.67
C ASP A 399 2.43 3.41 54.83
N VAL A 400 2.02 2.47 55.65
CA VAL A 400 1.11 2.74 56.78
C VAL A 400 1.87 3.23 58.02
N ASP A 401 3.15 2.87 58.16
CA ASP A 401 3.99 3.32 59.28
C ASP A 401 4.54 4.74 58.99
N SER A 402 4.11 5.72 59.80
CA SER A 402 4.45 7.13 59.53
C SER A 402 5.92 7.41 59.82
N GLY A 403 6.64 7.88 58.82
CA GLY A 403 8.02 8.35 58.93
C GLY A 403 9.08 7.38 58.38
N ASP A 404 8.68 6.26 57.82
CA ASP A 404 9.62 5.34 57.19
C ASP A 404 10.14 5.86 55.86
N THR A 405 11.45 5.73 55.67
CA THR A 405 12.13 6.02 54.41
C THR A 405 12.08 4.81 53.50
N ARG A 406 11.70 5.03 52.24
CA ARG A 406 11.58 3.96 51.24
C ARG A 406 12.64 4.11 50.18
N ALA A 407 13.37 3.01 49.95
CA ALA A 407 14.31 2.90 48.85
C ALA A 407 13.63 2.17 47.67
N ILE A 408 13.68 2.78 46.48
CA ILE A 408 13.02 2.23 45.27
C ILE A 408 14.10 1.82 44.27
N THR A 409 14.06 0.54 43.88
CA THR A 409 15.00 -0.05 42.92
C THR A 409 14.26 -0.80 41.84
N PHE A 410 14.91 -1.08 40.72
CA PHE A 410 14.34 -1.91 39.67
C PHE A 410 15.34 -2.93 39.13
N VAL A 411 14.81 -3.99 38.56
CA VAL A 411 15.54 -4.99 37.76
C VAL A 411 14.77 -5.21 36.46
N CYS A 412 15.47 -5.22 35.34
CA CYS A 412 14.94 -5.65 34.06
C CYS A 412 15.93 -6.62 33.42
N ASP A 413 15.47 -7.86 33.17
CA ASP A 413 16.35 -8.93 32.69
C ASP A 413 16.60 -8.88 31.17
N THR A 414 15.81 -8.11 30.44
CA THR A 414 15.81 -8.07 28.95
C THR A 414 15.92 -6.66 28.35
N CYS A 415 16.18 -5.63 29.18
CA CYS A 415 16.30 -4.24 28.69
C CYS A 415 17.73 -3.87 28.24
N ASP A 416 18.65 -4.84 28.21
CA ASP A 416 20.03 -4.64 27.77
C ASP A 416 20.16 -5.15 26.33
N ASP A 417 20.53 -4.28 25.42
CA ASP A 417 20.80 -4.55 24.00
C ASP A 417 22.06 -5.42 23.75
N GLY A 418 22.67 -5.95 24.81
CA GLY A 418 23.93 -6.71 24.75
C GLY A 418 25.17 -5.82 24.84
N THR A 419 25.02 -4.51 24.99
CA THR A 419 26.14 -3.58 25.23
C THR A 419 26.41 -3.40 26.74
N GLY A 420 25.56 -3.94 27.63
CA GLY A 420 25.62 -3.80 29.06
C GLY A 420 24.97 -2.54 29.61
N THR A 421 24.13 -1.89 28.81
CA THR A 421 23.42 -0.66 29.18
C THR A 421 21.93 -0.86 28.95
N SER A 422 21.12 -0.79 30.00
CA SER A 422 19.65 -0.81 29.87
C SER A 422 19.13 0.52 29.29
N PHE A 423 18.15 0.45 28.40
CA PHE A 423 17.46 1.66 27.94
C PHE A 423 16.60 2.29 29.05
N LEU A 424 16.28 1.54 30.12
CA LEU A 424 15.59 2.04 31.31
C LEU A 424 16.57 2.49 32.39
N SER A 425 16.23 3.55 33.07
CA SER A 425 16.92 4.05 34.25
C SER A 425 15.93 4.51 35.31
N ILE A 426 16.28 4.40 36.60
CA ILE A 426 15.44 4.86 37.70
C ILE A 426 16.10 6.06 38.41
N THR A 427 15.27 7.04 38.74
CA THR A 427 15.63 8.15 39.61
C THR A 427 14.75 8.11 40.83
N ASP A 428 15.33 7.73 42.00
CA ASP A 428 14.66 7.79 43.28
C ASP A 428 14.73 9.22 43.84
N ASN A 429 13.56 9.81 44.14
CA ASN A 429 13.47 11.18 44.63
C ASN A 429 13.71 11.29 46.16
N GLY A 430 13.78 10.16 46.85
CA GLY A 430 14.02 10.11 48.30
C GLY A 430 12.79 10.46 49.16
N ASP A 431 11.64 10.71 48.53
CA ASP A 431 10.37 11.05 49.18
C ASP A 431 9.32 9.94 49.07
N GLY A 432 9.75 8.75 48.67
CA GLY A 432 8.89 7.60 48.39
C GLY A 432 8.29 7.61 46.98
N THR A 433 8.80 8.47 46.11
CA THR A 433 8.50 8.47 44.66
C THR A 433 9.75 8.22 43.85
N ALA A 434 9.59 7.64 42.69
CA ALA A 434 10.67 7.47 41.72
C ALA A 434 10.13 7.62 40.28
N THR A 435 11.02 7.90 39.36
CA THR A 435 10.68 7.88 37.93
C THR A 435 11.54 6.83 37.24
N LEU A 436 10.89 5.87 36.61
CA LEU A 436 11.50 4.90 35.71
C LEU A 436 11.28 5.41 34.29
N SER A 437 12.36 5.69 33.56
CA SER A 437 12.27 6.28 32.24
C SER A 437 13.38 5.82 31.31
N GLY A 438 13.13 5.92 30.00
CA GLY A 438 14.10 5.65 28.97
C GLY A 438 13.54 5.87 27.58
N THR A 439 14.39 5.73 26.57
CA THR A 439 13.99 5.79 25.17
C THR A 439 14.53 4.55 24.49
N PRO A 440 13.66 3.58 24.20
CA PRO A 440 14.09 2.37 23.51
C PRO A 440 14.45 2.69 22.07
N VAL A 441 15.31 1.90 21.48
CA VAL A 441 15.73 1.94 20.09
C VAL A 441 15.28 0.67 19.37
N ASN A 442 15.49 0.60 18.07
CA ASN A 442 15.07 -0.52 17.22
C ASN A 442 15.53 -1.91 17.72
N GLU A 443 16.69 -1.99 18.35
CA GLU A 443 17.20 -3.23 18.94
C GLU A 443 16.43 -3.67 20.19
N ASP A 444 15.64 -2.76 20.76
CA ASP A 444 14.84 -3.01 21.97
C ASP A 444 13.38 -3.42 21.65
N VAL A 445 13.02 -3.54 20.38
CA VAL A 445 11.66 -3.96 19.98
C VAL A 445 11.33 -5.34 20.53
N GLY A 446 10.24 -5.42 21.30
CA GLY A 446 9.81 -6.67 21.92
C GLY A 446 9.17 -6.52 23.28
N SER A 447 9.23 -7.58 24.07
CA SER A 447 8.61 -7.65 25.40
C SER A 447 9.68 -7.76 26.49
N HIS A 448 9.64 -6.86 27.45
CA HIS A 448 10.61 -6.76 28.53
C HIS A 448 9.93 -6.96 29.89
N SER A 449 10.48 -7.84 30.74
CA SER A 449 9.98 -8.04 32.08
C SER A 449 10.67 -7.09 33.06
N VAL A 450 9.90 -6.20 33.68
CA VAL A 450 10.39 -5.19 34.62
C VAL A 450 9.85 -5.47 36.01
N THR A 451 10.72 -5.50 37.03
CA THR A 451 10.34 -5.63 38.42
C THR A 451 10.84 -4.42 39.20
N VAL A 452 9.92 -3.72 39.86
CA VAL A 452 10.19 -2.62 40.77
C VAL A 452 10.09 -3.15 42.21
N THR A 453 11.07 -2.82 43.05
CA THR A 453 11.10 -3.21 44.46
C THR A 453 11.21 -1.97 45.36
N VAL A 454 10.34 -1.89 46.33
CA VAL A 454 10.36 -0.87 47.40
C VAL A 454 10.74 -1.52 48.70
N THR A 455 11.66 -0.95 49.47
CA THR A 455 12.15 -1.44 50.77
C THR A 455 12.02 -0.33 51.83
N ASP A 456 11.40 -0.63 52.99
CA ASP A 456 11.30 0.29 54.12
C ASP A 456 12.58 0.30 54.97
N ALA A 457 12.61 1.12 56.04
CA ALA A 457 13.76 1.22 56.95
C ALA A 457 13.96 -0.01 57.84
N ALA A 458 12.91 -0.79 58.09
CA ALA A 458 12.98 -2.04 58.85
C ALA A 458 13.37 -3.25 58.00
N GLY A 459 13.33 -3.09 56.65
CA GLY A 459 13.77 -4.10 55.69
C GLY A 459 12.63 -4.91 55.06
N ALA A 460 11.37 -4.54 55.27
CA ALA A 460 10.25 -5.17 54.58
C ALA A 460 10.13 -4.62 53.16
N THR A 461 9.60 -5.41 52.22
CA THR A 461 9.60 -5.08 50.81
C THR A 461 8.25 -5.30 50.12
N ALA A 462 7.98 -4.50 49.09
CA ALA A 462 6.92 -4.73 48.10
C ALA A 462 7.49 -4.75 46.71
N THR A 463 6.90 -5.55 45.83
CA THR A 463 7.33 -5.65 44.40
C THR A 463 6.17 -5.54 43.46
N GLU A 464 6.39 -4.86 42.33
CA GLU A 464 5.51 -4.83 41.16
C GLU A 464 6.27 -5.36 39.95
N THR A 465 5.71 -6.34 39.24
CA THR A 465 6.28 -6.86 37.99
C THR A 465 5.31 -6.65 36.86
N PHE A 466 5.77 -6.08 35.76
CA PHE A 466 4.97 -5.83 34.55
C PHE A 466 5.78 -6.16 33.30
N THR A 467 5.07 -6.35 32.17
CA THR A 467 5.70 -6.52 30.88
C THR A 467 5.58 -5.20 30.11
N LEU A 468 6.71 -4.62 29.71
CA LEU A 468 6.79 -3.48 28.81
C LEU A 468 6.96 -3.99 27.38
N VAL A 469 6.05 -3.59 26.50
CA VAL A 469 6.11 -3.90 25.07
C VAL A 469 6.63 -2.67 24.33
N VAL A 470 7.76 -2.83 23.66
CA VAL A 470 8.30 -1.85 22.72
C VAL A 470 7.77 -2.21 21.34
N ALA A 471 6.98 -1.31 20.79
CA ALA A 471 6.41 -1.48 19.46
C ALA A 471 7.36 -0.91 18.39
N ASP A 472 7.42 -1.65 17.31
CA ASP A 472 8.15 -1.26 16.10
C ASP A 472 7.44 -0.09 15.41
N THR A 473 8.16 0.90 14.96
CA THR A 473 7.67 2.03 14.17
C THR A 473 8.41 2.08 12.85
N ASN A 474 7.67 2.22 11.78
CA ASN A 474 8.28 2.18 10.47
C ASN A 474 9.29 3.32 10.26
N ASP A 475 10.53 2.96 10.10
CA ASP A 475 11.63 3.85 9.75
C ASP A 475 11.79 4.00 8.24
N ALA A 476 12.39 5.11 7.85
CA ALA A 476 12.64 5.34 6.44
C ALA A 476 13.92 4.62 5.98
N PRO A 477 13.88 3.91 4.85
CA PRO A 477 15.07 3.25 4.32
C PRO A 477 16.16 4.25 3.93
N THR A 478 17.40 3.87 4.19
CA THR A 478 18.58 4.68 3.86
C THR A 478 19.36 4.05 2.70
N ILE A 479 19.61 4.84 1.66
CA ILE A 479 20.46 4.40 0.56
C ILE A 479 21.91 4.39 1.02
N THR A 480 22.52 3.19 1.02
CA THR A 480 23.91 2.95 1.45
C THR A 480 24.91 2.90 0.29
N SER A 481 24.41 2.80 -0.93
CA SER A 481 25.27 2.73 -2.10
C SER A 481 25.79 4.11 -2.52
N THR A 482 27.06 4.15 -2.93
CA THR A 482 27.67 5.37 -3.48
C THR A 482 27.71 5.26 -5.00
N HIS A 483 27.09 6.20 -5.68
CA HIS A 483 27.06 6.21 -7.14
C HIS A 483 28.43 6.52 -7.75
N LEU A 484 28.66 5.93 -8.89
CA LEU A 484 29.83 6.27 -9.70
C LEU A 484 29.55 7.57 -10.46
N THR A 485 30.43 8.53 -10.32
CA THR A 485 30.31 9.87 -10.94
C THR A 485 31.04 9.98 -12.28
N THR A 486 31.79 8.96 -12.66
CA THR A 486 32.55 8.95 -13.90
C THR A 486 32.43 7.58 -14.58
N VAL A 487 32.28 7.58 -15.86
CA VAL A 487 32.33 6.41 -16.73
C VAL A 487 32.99 6.80 -18.02
N ASP A 488 33.80 5.91 -18.58
CA ASP A 488 34.43 6.15 -19.88
C ASP A 488 33.40 6.02 -21.00
N GLU A 489 33.58 6.78 -22.08
CA GLU A 489 32.74 6.65 -23.27
C GLU A 489 32.80 5.20 -23.80
N ASP A 490 31.72 4.74 -24.40
CA ASP A 490 31.52 3.38 -24.89
C ASP A 490 31.54 2.28 -23.80
N SER A 491 31.61 2.64 -22.53
CA SER A 491 31.53 1.71 -21.41
C SER A 491 30.12 1.58 -20.86
N LEU A 492 29.76 0.37 -20.51
CA LEU A 492 28.46 0.14 -19.85
C LEU A 492 28.50 0.72 -18.43
N TYR A 493 27.64 1.71 -18.18
CA TYR A 493 27.42 2.15 -16.82
C TYR A 493 26.47 1.18 -16.11
N SER A 494 26.91 0.67 -14.98
CA SER A 494 26.09 -0.16 -14.12
C SER A 494 26.26 0.30 -12.66
N TYR A 495 25.17 0.61 -12.05
CA TYR A 495 25.15 1.00 -10.66
C TYR A 495 24.09 0.21 -9.91
N THR A 496 24.48 -0.47 -8.88
CA THR A 496 23.56 -1.20 -8.01
C THR A 496 23.20 -0.31 -6.82
N ILE A 497 21.94 0.00 -6.71
CA ILE A 497 21.41 0.74 -5.56
C ILE A 497 21.24 -0.27 -4.42
N THR A 498 21.82 0.05 -3.29
CA THR A 498 21.56 -0.68 -2.04
C THR A 498 20.98 0.29 -1.02
N ALA A 499 20.00 -0.18 -0.30
CA ALA A 499 19.42 0.51 0.84
C ALA A 499 19.39 -0.43 2.03
N THR A 500 19.45 0.13 3.19
CA THR A 500 19.19 -0.55 4.45
C THR A 500 17.95 0.08 5.08
N ASP A 501 17.12 -0.77 5.62
CA ASP A 501 15.96 -0.41 6.41
C ASP A 501 16.17 -0.91 7.83
N PRO A 502 16.08 -0.06 8.85
CA PRO A 502 16.23 -0.49 10.23
C PRO A 502 15.21 -1.56 10.63
N ASP A 503 13.97 -1.48 10.14
CA ASP A 503 12.86 -2.37 10.52
C ASP A 503 12.97 -3.78 9.90
N GLY A 504 13.91 -4.01 9.04
CA GLY A 504 14.36 -5.33 8.58
C GLY A 504 13.37 -6.16 7.75
N ASN A 505 12.13 -5.77 7.64
CA ASN A 505 11.06 -6.53 6.99
C ASN A 505 10.45 -5.85 5.75
N GLU A 506 10.82 -4.62 5.47
CA GLU A 506 10.28 -3.88 4.34
C GLU A 506 11.20 -3.96 3.13
N GLN A 507 10.63 -4.30 1.98
CA GLN A 507 11.37 -4.25 0.73
C GLN A 507 11.44 -2.81 0.24
N ALA A 508 12.62 -2.22 0.29
CA ALA A 508 12.85 -0.90 -0.29
C ALA A 508 12.41 -0.87 -1.76
N VAL A 509 11.44 -0.04 -2.06
CA VAL A 509 11.00 0.20 -3.43
C VAL A 509 11.83 1.33 -4.02
N TYR A 510 12.61 1.00 -5.04
CA TYR A 510 13.48 1.97 -5.70
C TYR A 510 12.72 2.68 -6.82
N SER A 511 12.71 4.00 -6.78
CA SER A 511 12.26 4.83 -7.90
C SER A 511 13.36 5.81 -8.29
N TYR A 512 13.45 6.14 -9.57
CA TYR A 512 14.34 7.19 -10.02
C TYR A 512 13.57 8.29 -10.75
N ASP A 513 13.98 9.53 -10.54
CA ASP A 513 13.46 10.64 -11.31
C ASP A 513 14.35 10.89 -12.53
N SER A 514 13.80 10.62 -13.71
CA SER A 514 14.49 10.84 -14.99
C SER A 514 14.50 12.31 -15.45
N THR A 515 13.91 13.22 -14.68
CA THR A 515 13.73 14.63 -15.10
C THR A 515 14.98 15.49 -14.96
N THR A 516 16.05 14.96 -14.35
CA THR A 516 17.31 15.66 -14.14
C THR A 516 18.44 15.13 -15.02
N ASN A 517 18.17 14.77 -16.27
CA ASN A 517 19.25 14.43 -17.19
C ASN A 517 19.89 15.73 -17.73
N PRO A 518 21.11 16.11 -17.34
CA PRO A 518 21.82 17.19 -18.01
C PRO A 518 22.16 16.72 -19.42
N SER A 519 21.72 17.46 -20.39
CA SER A 519 22.03 17.32 -21.81
C SER A 519 23.56 17.33 -22.09
#